data_a1fa8574c0109450fc83cc95d61218a5
#
_entry.id   a1fa8574c0109450fc83cc95d61218a5
#
_cell.length_a   1.000
_cell.length_b   1.000
_cell.length_c   1.000
_cell.angle_alpha   90.00
_cell.angle_beta   90.00
_cell.angle_gamma   90.00
#
_symmetry.space_group_name_H-M   'P 1'
#
loop_
_entity.id
_entity.type
_entity.pdbx_description
1 polymer ?
#
loop_
_entity_poly.entity_id
_entity_poly.type
_entity_poly.pdbx_seq_one_letter_code
_entity_poly.pdbx_strand_id
1 'polypeptide(L)'
;MNFSRSGAFLLAVLAVSGVLLRATTVLDYIPLSIDGKPVPMASYRGKVLLIVNVASRSIFTPQYEGLEALYQKYKDQGLVILAFPSNDFGQEEPAGNDAIKQVAEGKYKATFPIFAKVSMAGEHMAPLYQFLTDKQANPTTGGPIRWNFTKFLVDRDGKVVERFEPDVTPDAPELAASLEKALRSEKGKHENDRARSGERILAAIY
;
A
#
# COMPACT_ATOMS: atom_id res chain seq x y z
N MET A 1 -44.20 -4.26 -63.72
CA MET A 1 -44.33 -4.49 -62.26
C MET A 1 -42.93 -4.84 -61.75
N ASN A 2 -42.18 -3.83 -61.25
CA ASN A 2 -40.82 -4.02 -60.71
C ASN A 2 -40.84 -3.60 -59.26
N PHE A 3 -40.69 -4.57 -58.34
CA PHE A 3 -40.53 -4.32 -56.90
C PHE A 3 -39.02 -4.14 -56.59
N SER A 4 -38.67 -2.92 -56.25
CA SER A 4 -37.35 -2.57 -55.70
C SER A 4 -37.33 -2.91 -54.21
N ARG A 5 -36.48 -3.82 -53.78
CA ARG A 5 -36.20 -4.11 -52.38
C ARG A 5 -35.01 -3.28 -51.91
N SER A 6 -35.26 -2.17 -51.23
CA SER A 6 -34.20 -1.42 -50.52
C SER A 6 -33.88 -2.15 -49.22
N GLY A 7 -32.70 -2.74 -49.15
CA GLY A 7 -32.14 -3.31 -47.94
C GLY A 7 -31.49 -2.20 -47.10
N ALA A 8 -32.08 -1.88 -45.97
CA ALA A 8 -31.46 -1.01 -44.99
C ALA A 8 -30.44 -1.82 -44.17
N PHE A 9 -29.16 -1.53 -44.37
CA PHE A 9 -28.07 -2.04 -43.50
C PHE A 9 -28.06 -1.23 -42.23
N LEU A 10 -28.48 -1.85 -41.12
CA LEU A 10 -28.36 -1.30 -39.77
C LEU A 10 -26.93 -1.54 -39.29
N LEU A 11 -26.10 -0.49 -39.29
CA LEU A 11 -24.78 -0.51 -38.65
C LEU A 11 -24.99 -0.42 -37.15
N ALA A 12 -24.86 -1.55 -36.45
CA ALA A 12 -24.78 -1.59 -34.98
C ALA A 12 -23.40 -1.09 -34.55
N VAL A 13 -23.33 0.15 -34.12
CA VAL A 13 -22.14 0.70 -33.44
C VAL A 13 -22.08 0.11 -32.04
N LEU A 14 -21.24 -0.89 -31.83
CA LEU A 14 -20.85 -1.39 -30.52
C LEU A 14 -20.02 -0.31 -29.82
N ALA A 15 -20.63 0.47 -28.95
CA ALA A 15 -19.93 1.34 -28.03
C ALA A 15 -19.23 0.44 -26.99
N VAL A 16 -17.94 0.21 -27.18
CA VAL A 16 -17.06 -0.37 -26.15
C VAL A 16 -16.90 0.67 -25.07
N SER A 17 -17.77 0.62 -24.06
CA SER A 17 -17.59 1.38 -22.82
C SER A 17 -16.34 0.84 -22.14
N GLY A 18 -15.20 1.52 -22.32
CA GLY A 18 -13.98 1.26 -21.58
C GLY A 18 -14.26 1.53 -20.10
N VAL A 19 -14.50 0.47 -19.33
CA VAL A 19 -14.50 0.56 -17.87
C VAL A 19 -13.06 0.88 -17.47
N LEU A 20 -12.81 2.14 -17.13
CA LEU A 20 -11.57 2.52 -16.45
C LEU A 20 -11.53 1.73 -15.14
N LEU A 21 -10.68 0.69 -15.11
CA LEU A 21 -10.44 -0.09 -13.89
C LEU A 21 -9.71 0.86 -12.92
N ARG A 22 -10.47 1.43 -11.98
CA ARG A 22 -9.88 2.24 -10.90
C ARG A 22 -9.17 1.28 -9.94
N ALA A 23 -7.94 1.59 -9.55
CA ALA A 23 -7.24 0.84 -8.51
C ALA A 23 -8.09 0.80 -7.24
N THR A 24 -8.26 -0.39 -6.68
CA THR A 24 -9.13 -0.63 -5.52
C THR A 24 -8.33 -0.89 -4.25
N THR A 25 -7.05 -1.22 -4.39
CA THR A 25 -6.13 -1.55 -3.29
C THR A 25 -4.73 -1.00 -3.56
N VAL A 26 -3.88 -0.98 -2.55
CA VAL A 26 -2.46 -0.60 -2.72
C VAL A 26 -1.69 -1.58 -3.62
N LEU A 27 -2.20 -2.81 -3.80
CA LEU A 27 -1.55 -3.85 -4.61
C LEU A 27 -1.61 -3.57 -6.11
N ASP A 28 -2.40 -2.59 -6.55
CA ASP A 28 -2.59 -2.26 -7.97
C ASP A 28 -1.50 -1.30 -8.51
N TYR A 29 -0.54 -0.89 -7.66
CA TYR A 29 0.49 0.10 -8.00
C TYR A 29 1.86 -0.53 -8.25
N ILE A 30 2.72 0.18 -9.01
CA ILE A 30 4.08 -0.24 -9.36
C ILE A 30 5.05 0.94 -9.12
N PRO A 31 5.35 1.28 -7.86
CA PRO A 31 6.35 2.31 -7.57
C PRO A 31 7.77 1.83 -7.90
N LEU A 32 8.73 2.77 -7.92
CA LEU A 32 10.13 2.46 -8.10
C LEU A 32 10.81 2.23 -6.74
N SER A 33 11.65 1.22 -6.63
CA SER A 33 12.55 1.04 -5.48
C SER A 33 13.54 2.21 -5.38
N ILE A 34 14.26 2.33 -4.27
CA ILE A 34 15.32 3.34 -4.09
C ILE A 34 16.39 3.26 -5.19
N ASP A 35 16.61 2.08 -5.77
CA ASP A 35 17.55 1.85 -6.89
C ASP A 35 16.90 2.06 -8.28
N GLY A 36 15.69 2.63 -8.34
CA GLY A 36 14.98 2.95 -9.58
C GLY A 36 14.34 1.75 -10.31
N LYS A 37 14.22 0.60 -9.67
CA LYS A 37 13.61 -0.61 -10.28
C LYS A 37 12.11 -0.65 -10.00
N PRO A 38 11.25 -0.99 -10.99
CA PRO A 38 9.82 -1.18 -10.75
C PRO A 38 9.56 -2.30 -9.74
N VAL A 39 8.70 -2.03 -8.76
CA VAL A 39 8.29 -3.00 -7.73
C VAL A 39 6.76 -3.14 -7.78
N PRO A 40 6.24 -4.21 -8.39
CA PRO A 40 4.80 -4.46 -8.35
C PRO A 40 4.35 -4.69 -6.91
N MET A 41 3.48 -3.82 -6.38
CA MET A 41 2.94 -3.97 -5.03
C MET A 41 2.15 -5.28 -4.85
N ALA A 42 1.66 -5.86 -5.95
CA ALA A 42 1.05 -7.19 -5.97
C ALA A 42 1.98 -8.30 -5.44
N SER A 43 3.31 -8.11 -5.46
CA SER A 43 4.27 -9.05 -4.86
C SER A 43 4.16 -9.15 -3.33
N TYR A 44 3.53 -8.17 -2.70
CA TYR A 44 3.26 -8.15 -1.26
C TYR A 44 1.89 -8.71 -0.87
N ARG A 45 1.15 -9.31 -1.82
CA ARG A 45 -0.14 -9.95 -1.52
C ARG A 45 -0.01 -10.98 -0.39
N GLY A 46 -0.95 -10.97 0.54
CA GLY A 46 -0.92 -11.82 1.73
C GLY A 46 0.01 -11.32 2.85
N LYS A 47 0.65 -10.17 2.68
CA LYS A 47 1.42 -9.48 3.73
C LYS A 47 0.62 -8.35 4.34
N VAL A 48 0.84 -8.08 5.61
CA VAL A 48 0.40 -6.84 6.25
C VAL A 48 1.46 -5.79 5.95
N LEU A 49 1.05 -4.62 5.45
CA LEU A 49 1.99 -3.56 5.08
C LEU A 49 1.85 -2.38 6.04
N LEU A 50 3.00 -1.79 6.41
CA LEU A 50 3.06 -0.47 7.03
C LEU A 50 3.75 0.47 6.06
N ILE A 51 2.97 1.30 5.36
CA ILE A 51 3.47 2.29 4.40
C ILE A 51 3.75 3.57 5.16
N VAL A 52 4.99 4.07 5.09
CA VAL A 52 5.42 5.25 5.85
C VAL A 52 6.07 6.25 4.92
N ASN A 53 5.64 7.51 4.97
CA ASN A 53 6.38 8.58 4.32
C ASN A 53 7.52 9.06 5.23
N VAL A 54 8.72 9.14 4.69
CA VAL A 54 9.94 9.39 5.47
C VAL A 54 10.71 10.60 4.94
N ALA A 55 11.55 11.16 5.81
CA ALA A 55 12.50 12.22 5.45
C ALA A 55 13.74 12.13 6.34
N SER A 56 14.92 12.43 5.76
CA SER A 56 16.22 12.28 6.43
C SER A 56 16.55 13.40 7.42
N ARG A 57 15.84 14.52 7.38
CA ARG A 57 16.08 15.73 8.20
C ARG A 57 14.93 16.09 9.11
N SER A 58 13.89 15.24 9.17
CA SER A 58 12.73 15.46 10.03
C SER A 58 13.09 15.31 11.52
N ILE A 59 12.38 16.03 12.37
CA ILE A 59 12.44 15.78 13.82
C ILE A 59 12.00 14.35 14.16
N PHE A 60 11.22 13.72 13.28
CA PHE A 60 10.76 12.33 13.43
C PHE A 60 11.71 11.29 12.82
N THR A 61 12.82 11.70 12.19
CA THR A 61 13.80 10.77 11.58
C THR A 61 14.28 9.66 12.54
N PRO A 62 14.45 9.90 13.86
CA PRO A 62 14.78 8.82 14.81
C PRO A 62 13.78 7.66 14.84
N GLN A 63 12.55 7.83 14.35
CA GLN A 63 11.59 6.74 14.25
C GLN A 63 12.04 5.60 13.31
N TYR A 64 13.05 5.79 12.47
CA TYR A 64 13.65 4.69 11.70
C TYR A 64 14.13 3.54 12.58
N GLU A 65 14.70 3.84 13.77
CA GLU A 65 15.14 2.82 14.72
C GLU A 65 13.95 1.99 15.23
N GLY A 66 12.87 2.66 15.60
CA GLY A 66 11.64 2.00 16.04
C GLY A 66 10.96 1.20 14.91
N LEU A 67 10.96 1.72 13.66
CA LEU A 67 10.45 1.00 12.49
C LEU A 67 11.27 -0.27 12.23
N GLU A 68 12.60 -0.20 12.33
CA GLU A 68 13.45 -1.38 12.16
C GLU A 68 13.19 -2.41 13.27
N ALA A 69 13.10 -1.98 14.52
CA ALA A 69 12.77 -2.88 15.64
C ALA A 69 11.41 -3.55 15.44
N LEU A 70 10.40 -2.78 15.00
CA LEU A 70 9.06 -3.29 14.69
C LEU A 70 9.11 -4.31 13.54
N TYR A 71 9.87 -3.99 12.48
CA TYR A 71 10.05 -4.88 11.33
C TYR A 71 10.70 -6.21 11.74
N GLN A 72 11.80 -6.17 12.49
CA GLN A 72 12.49 -7.37 12.97
C GLN A 72 11.56 -8.24 13.85
N LYS A 73 10.73 -7.63 14.68
CA LYS A 73 9.78 -8.34 15.55
C LYS A 73 8.68 -9.08 14.79
N TYR A 74 8.18 -8.52 13.67
CA TYR A 74 6.97 -9.02 13.02
C TYR A 74 7.15 -9.50 11.57
N LYS A 75 8.33 -9.34 10.95
CA LYS A 75 8.58 -9.76 9.55
C LYS A 75 8.26 -11.23 9.29
N ASP A 76 8.62 -12.11 10.22
CA ASP A 76 8.38 -13.55 10.10
C ASP A 76 6.90 -13.91 10.31
N GLN A 77 6.11 -12.99 10.86
CA GLN A 77 4.65 -13.09 10.98
C GLN A 77 3.92 -12.50 9.78
N GLY A 78 4.67 -11.91 8.85
CA GLY A 78 4.15 -11.39 7.58
C GLY A 78 4.02 -9.88 7.49
N LEU A 79 4.61 -9.09 8.42
CA LEU A 79 4.75 -7.65 8.27
C LEU A 79 5.81 -7.30 7.21
N VAL A 80 5.49 -6.32 6.36
CA VAL A 80 6.48 -5.61 5.55
C VAL A 80 6.30 -4.11 5.77
N ILE A 81 7.41 -3.42 6.09
CA ILE A 81 7.43 -1.95 6.15
C ILE A 81 7.91 -1.43 4.80
N LEU A 82 7.22 -0.42 4.26
CA LEU A 82 7.52 0.20 2.96
C LEU A 82 7.74 1.69 3.19
N ALA A 83 9.00 2.13 3.11
CA ALA A 83 9.37 3.52 3.33
C ALA A 83 9.43 4.29 2.02
N PHE A 84 8.69 5.39 1.94
CA PHE A 84 8.64 6.29 0.79
C PHE A 84 9.18 7.67 1.18
N PRO A 85 10.35 8.07 0.69
CA PRO A 85 10.87 9.41 0.93
C PRO A 85 10.06 10.50 0.20
N SER A 86 9.88 11.66 0.86
CA SER A 86 9.27 12.83 0.23
C SER A 86 9.86 14.14 0.74
N ASN A 87 9.99 15.12 -0.16
CA ASN A 87 10.44 16.47 0.19
C ASN A 87 9.29 17.49 0.37
N ASP A 88 8.03 17.04 0.30
CA ASP A 88 6.87 17.93 0.28
C ASP A 88 6.54 18.51 1.66
N PHE A 89 7.05 17.92 2.73
CA PHE A 89 6.77 18.32 4.10
C PHE A 89 8.02 18.97 4.72
N GLY A 90 8.01 20.32 4.75
CA GLY A 90 9.09 21.10 5.32
C GLY A 90 10.41 21.07 4.56
N GLN A 91 10.45 20.52 3.35
CA GLN A 91 11.68 20.34 2.55
C GLN A 91 12.78 19.55 3.30
N GLU A 92 12.35 18.57 4.11
CA GLU A 92 13.22 17.79 4.99
C GLU A 92 13.89 16.58 4.30
N GLU A 93 13.61 16.37 2.98
CA GLU A 93 14.29 15.36 2.14
C GLU A 93 14.84 15.96 0.82
N PRO A 94 15.79 16.91 0.89
CA PRO A 94 16.33 17.54 -0.31
C PRO A 94 17.24 16.63 -1.13
N ALA A 95 17.77 15.56 -0.51
CA ALA A 95 18.77 14.68 -1.11
C ALA A 95 18.21 13.78 -2.22
N GLY A 96 19.09 13.25 -3.06
CA GLY A 96 18.78 12.20 -4.03
C GLY A 96 18.73 10.80 -3.39
N ASN A 97 18.25 9.83 -4.14
CA ASN A 97 17.99 8.46 -3.67
C ASN A 97 19.23 7.80 -3.03
N ASP A 98 20.44 8.00 -3.57
CA ASP A 98 21.65 7.39 -3.01
C ASP A 98 21.96 7.89 -1.60
N ALA A 99 21.82 9.19 -1.35
CA ALA A 99 22.02 9.76 -0.02
C ALA A 99 20.91 9.35 0.96
N ILE A 100 19.66 9.25 0.49
CA ILE A 100 18.53 8.75 1.28
C ILE A 100 18.82 7.31 1.72
N LYS A 101 19.25 6.46 0.78
CA LYS A 101 19.65 5.07 1.06
C LYS A 101 20.73 4.99 2.11
N GLN A 102 21.77 5.83 2.01
CA GLN A 102 22.83 5.89 3.01
C GLN A 102 22.33 6.30 4.41
N VAL A 103 21.36 7.19 4.50
CA VAL A 103 20.75 7.55 5.80
C VAL A 103 19.97 6.35 6.34
N ALA A 104 19.06 5.79 5.57
CA ALA A 104 18.18 4.72 6.04
C ALA A 104 18.96 3.42 6.34
N GLU A 105 19.71 2.89 5.39
CA GLU A 105 20.43 1.63 5.53
C GLU A 105 21.76 1.81 6.28
N GLY A 106 22.51 2.89 6.00
CA GLY A 106 23.83 3.15 6.58
C GLY A 106 23.76 3.62 8.03
N LYS A 107 22.98 4.65 8.33
CA LYS A 107 22.87 5.23 9.67
C LYS A 107 21.90 4.46 10.56
N TYR A 108 20.67 4.24 10.08
CA TYR A 108 19.59 3.63 10.86
C TYR A 108 19.47 2.12 10.70
N LYS A 109 20.32 1.50 9.85
CA LYS A 109 20.35 0.05 9.62
C LYS A 109 19.01 -0.54 9.20
N ALA A 110 18.17 0.25 8.51
CA ALA A 110 16.90 -0.20 7.99
C ALA A 110 17.11 -1.38 7.02
N THR A 111 16.43 -2.49 7.27
CA THR A 111 16.46 -3.69 6.43
C THR A 111 15.17 -3.92 5.66
N PHE A 112 14.15 -3.08 5.90
CA PHE A 112 12.89 -3.07 5.17
C PHE A 112 13.02 -2.30 3.84
N PRO A 113 12.14 -2.56 2.84
CA PRO A 113 12.14 -1.90 1.54
C PRO A 113 12.03 -0.39 1.60
N ILE A 114 12.93 0.29 0.86
CA ILE A 114 12.91 1.74 0.67
C ILE A 114 12.64 2.01 -0.81
N PHE A 115 11.74 2.93 -1.09
CA PHE A 115 11.34 3.32 -2.42
C PHE A 115 12.02 4.62 -2.86
N ALA A 116 11.99 4.89 -4.16
CA ALA A 116 12.46 6.16 -4.70
C ALA A 116 11.65 7.32 -4.13
N LYS A 117 12.30 8.48 -3.99
CA LYS A 117 11.65 9.71 -3.54
C LYS A 117 10.51 10.08 -4.48
N VAL A 118 9.33 10.38 -3.92
CA VAL A 118 8.11 10.74 -4.64
C VAL A 118 7.47 12.00 -4.08
N SER A 119 6.62 12.63 -4.88
CA SER A 119 5.72 13.67 -4.39
C SER A 119 4.47 13.04 -3.76
N MET A 120 4.03 13.60 -2.64
CA MET A 120 2.86 13.17 -1.86
C MET A 120 1.83 14.29 -1.68
N ALA A 121 2.07 15.43 -2.33
CA ALA A 121 1.19 16.59 -2.29
C ALA A 121 1.20 17.31 -3.65
N GLY A 122 0.16 18.13 -3.91
CA GLY A 122 0.08 18.94 -5.12
C GLY A 122 -0.18 18.17 -6.41
N GLU A 123 0.10 18.84 -7.53
CA GLU A 123 -0.26 18.36 -8.88
C GLU A 123 0.51 17.09 -9.30
N HIS A 124 1.74 16.92 -8.80
CA HIS A 124 2.60 15.78 -9.15
C HIS A 124 2.56 14.63 -8.13
N MET A 125 1.52 14.59 -7.31
CA MET A 125 1.35 13.52 -6.30
C MET A 125 1.41 12.13 -6.96
N ALA A 126 2.24 11.25 -6.41
CA ALA A 126 2.39 9.88 -6.89
C ALA A 126 1.06 9.09 -6.81
N PRO A 127 0.73 8.25 -7.80
CA PRO A 127 -0.57 7.57 -7.89
C PRO A 127 -0.93 6.76 -6.64
N LEU A 128 0.04 6.07 -6.01
CA LEU A 128 -0.19 5.37 -4.74
C LEU A 128 -0.66 6.33 -3.65
N TYR A 129 -0.06 7.52 -3.56
CA TYR A 129 -0.42 8.50 -2.53
C TYR A 129 -1.73 9.23 -2.85
N GLN A 130 -2.06 9.41 -4.14
CA GLN A 130 -3.41 9.83 -4.55
C GLN A 130 -4.47 8.87 -4.01
N PHE A 131 -4.23 7.55 -4.15
CA PHE A 131 -5.13 6.52 -3.62
C PHE A 131 -5.20 6.53 -2.09
N LEU A 132 -4.04 6.55 -1.39
CA LEU A 132 -3.99 6.53 0.08
C LEU A 132 -4.72 7.72 0.72
N THR A 133 -4.68 8.88 0.05
CA THR A 133 -5.31 10.12 0.55
C THR A 133 -6.72 10.37 0.03
N ASP A 134 -7.21 9.59 -0.93
CA ASP A 134 -8.56 9.71 -1.48
C ASP A 134 -9.61 9.25 -0.47
N LYS A 135 -10.45 10.17 -0.02
CA LYS A 135 -11.56 9.88 0.91
C LYS A 135 -12.69 9.04 0.30
N GLN A 136 -12.78 8.96 -1.03
CA GLN A 136 -13.76 8.08 -1.67
C GLN A 136 -13.29 6.63 -1.64
N ALA A 137 -11.99 6.40 -1.86
CA ALA A 137 -11.39 5.07 -1.76
C ALA A 137 -11.19 4.64 -0.29
N ASN A 138 -10.81 5.57 0.57
CA ASN A 138 -10.45 5.35 1.97
C ASN A 138 -11.23 6.32 2.89
N PRO A 139 -12.53 6.08 3.16
CA PRO A 139 -13.39 7.05 3.86
C PRO A 139 -12.90 7.43 5.27
N THR A 140 -12.28 6.49 5.99
CA THR A 140 -11.81 6.68 7.37
C THR A 140 -10.35 7.10 7.48
N THR A 141 -9.51 6.70 6.53
CA THR A 141 -8.04 6.88 6.58
C THR A 141 -7.53 7.89 5.55
N GLY A 142 -8.33 8.23 4.56
CA GLY A 142 -8.01 9.22 3.53
C GLY A 142 -7.95 10.65 4.07
N GLY A 143 -7.45 11.53 3.25
CA GLY A 143 -7.23 12.94 3.55
C GLY A 143 -5.74 13.33 3.40
N PRO A 144 -5.43 14.62 3.35
CA PRO A 144 -4.07 15.10 3.10
C PRO A 144 -3.11 14.61 4.19
N ILE A 145 -1.89 14.27 3.79
CA ILE A 145 -0.80 13.98 4.72
C ILE A 145 -0.36 15.30 5.37
N ARG A 146 -0.24 15.30 6.69
CA ARG A 146 0.09 16.51 7.46
C ARG A 146 1.59 16.73 7.60
N TRP A 147 2.36 15.64 7.76
CA TRP A 147 3.79 15.71 7.96
C TRP A 147 4.51 14.39 7.65
N ASN A 148 5.86 14.42 7.70
CA ASN A 148 6.70 13.24 7.58
C ASN A 148 6.39 12.22 8.69
N PHE A 149 6.60 10.94 8.41
CA PHE A 149 6.33 9.79 9.28
C PHE A 149 4.84 9.54 9.59
N THR A 150 3.92 9.98 8.71
CA THR A 150 2.55 9.45 8.67
C THR A 150 2.60 7.99 8.22
N LYS A 151 1.83 7.12 8.86
CA LYS A 151 1.84 5.69 8.63
C LYS A 151 0.46 5.21 8.20
N PHE A 152 0.40 4.35 7.17
CA PHE A 152 -0.82 3.69 6.72
C PHE A 152 -0.66 2.19 6.95
N LEU A 153 -1.52 1.61 7.77
CA LEU A 153 -1.61 0.17 7.97
C LEU A 153 -2.52 -0.43 6.90
N VAL A 154 -2.02 -1.46 6.24
CA VAL A 154 -2.70 -2.13 5.12
C VAL A 154 -2.83 -3.61 5.45
N ASP A 155 -4.01 -4.16 5.24
CA ASP A 155 -4.27 -5.58 5.45
C ASP A 155 -3.68 -6.45 4.32
N ARG A 156 -3.83 -7.76 4.45
CA ARG A 156 -3.29 -8.75 3.51
C ARG A 156 -3.94 -8.72 2.12
N ASP A 157 -5.13 -8.14 2.02
CA ASP A 157 -5.86 -7.92 0.77
C ASP A 157 -5.48 -6.59 0.10
N GLY A 158 -4.62 -5.80 0.72
CA GLY A 158 -4.15 -4.51 0.22
C GLY A 158 -5.08 -3.34 0.52
N LYS A 159 -6.02 -3.49 1.45
CA LYS A 159 -6.91 -2.42 1.90
C LYS A 159 -6.28 -1.63 3.03
N VAL A 160 -6.40 -0.32 2.98
CA VAL A 160 -5.97 0.56 4.08
C VAL A 160 -6.96 0.43 5.23
N VAL A 161 -6.49 -0.04 6.37
CA VAL A 161 -7.33 -0.32 7.54
C VAL A 161 -7.17 0.71 8.65
N GLU A 162 -6.02 1.39 8.71
CA GLU A 162 -5.77 2.42 9.71
C GLU A 162 -4.69 3.41 9.24
N ARG A 163 -4.70 4.60 9.81
CA ARG A 163 -3.70 5.65 9.60
C ARG A 163 -3.26 6.19 10.94
N PHE A 164 -1.95 6.36 11.09
CA PHE A 164 -1.33 6.96 12.27
C PHE A 164 -0.60 8.23 11.88
N GLU A 165 -0.81 9.28 12.65
CA GLU A 165 -0.12 10.55 12.47
C GLU A 165 1.35 10.46 12.96
N PRO A 166 2.21 11.42 12.64
CA PRO A 166 3.66 11.35 12.91
C PRO A 166 4.03 11.14 14.38
N ASP A 167 3.25 11.68 15.31
CA ASP A 167 3.45 11.61 16.77
C ASP A 167 3.20 10.20 17.34
N VAL A 168 2.46 9.36 16.63
CA VAL A 168 2.32 7.94 17.00
C VAL A 168 3.61 7.21 16.61
N THR A 169 4.45 6.92 17.60
CA THR A 169 5.73 6.24 17.38
C THR A 169 5.56 4.75 17.04
N PRO A 170 6.56 4.10 16.40
CA PRO A 170 6.47 2.68 16.06
C PRO A 170 6.28 1.72 17.23
N ASP A 171 6.65 2.12 18.45
CA ASP A 171 6.48 1.38 19.70
C ASP A 171 5.19 1.73 20.44
N ALA A 172 4.37 2.63 19.90
CA ALA A 172 3.10 3.03 20.51
C ALA A 172 2.15 1.83 20.64
N PRO A 173 1.49 1.65 21.82
CA PRO A 173 0.61 0.52 22.05
C PRO A 173 -0.54 0.40 21.08
N GLU A 174 -1.10 1.51 20.62
CA GLU A 174 -2.19 1.54 19.64
C GLU A 174 -1.73 1.03 18.25
N LEU A 175 -0.53 1.40 17.79
CA LEU A 175 0.02 0.89 16.54
C LEU A 175 0.28 -0.61 16.66
N ALA A 176 0.89 -1.05 17.76
CA ALA A 176 1.16 -2.45 18.00
C ALA A 176 -0.13 -3.29 18.05
N ALA A 177 -1.17 -2.82 18.71
CA ALA A 177 -2.46 -3.51 18.82
C ALA A 177 -3.14 -3.66 17.47
N SER A 178 -3.16 -2.60 16.66
CA SER A 178 -3.74 -2.60 15.31
C SER A 178 -2.97 -3.50 14.36
N LEU A 179 -1.64 -3.44 14.41
CA LEU A 179 -0.76 -4.31 13.63
C LEU A 179 -0.98 -5.80 13.98
N GLU A 180 -0.99 -6.14 15.26
CA GLU A 180 -1.24 -7.52 15.69
C GLU A 180 -2.63 -8.02 15.31
N LYS A 181 -3.65 -7.16 15.35
CA LYS A 181 -4.99 -7.47 14.85
C LYS A 181 -4.96 -7.79 13.35
N ALA A 182 -4.28 -6.97 12.55
CA ALA A 182 -4.13 -7.20 11.10
C ALA A 182 -3.36 -8.49 10.80
N LEU A 183 -2.30 -8.80 11.55
CA LEU A 183 -1.51 -10.02 11.40
C LEU A 183 -2.30 -11.30 11.74
N ARG A 184 -3.26 -11.23 12.70
CA ARG A 184 -4.11 -12.38 13.09
C ARG A 184 -5.28 -12.62 12.14
N SER A 185 -5.75 -11.61 11.41
CA SER A 185 -7.03 -11.63 10.69
C SER A 185 -7.18 -12.72 9.61
N GLU A 186 -6.10 -13.35 9.17
CA GLU A 186 -6.13 -14.41 8.15
C GLU A 186 -5.81 -15.83 8.62
N LYS A 187 -5.22 -16.00 9.80
CA LYS A 187 -5.09 -17.36 10.34
C LYS A 187 -6.45 -18.05 10.45
N GLY A 188 -7.51 -17.29 10.79
CA GLY A 188 -8.86 -17.81 10.89
C GLY A 188 -9.58 -18.08 9.57
N LYS A 189 -9.27 -17.35 8.49
CA LYS A 189 -9.94 -17.53 7.19
C LYS A 189 -9.46 -18.80 6.47
N HIS A 190 -8.15 -18.99 6.38
CA HIS A 190 -7.58 -20.18 5.75
C HIS A 190 -7.83 -21.48 6.55
N GLU A 191 -7.91 -21.38 7.87
CA GLU A 191 -8.24 -22.52 8.73
C GLU A 191 -9.72 -22.91 8.58
N ASN A 192 -10.64 -21.93 8.52
CA ASN A 192 -12.06 -22.18 8.23
C ASN A 192 -12.31 -22.67 6.81
N ASP A 193 -11.58 -22.17 5.81
CA ASP A 193 -11.74 -22.63 4.43
C ASP A 193 -11.18 -24.06 4.23
N ARG A 194 -10.09 -24.41 4.92
CA ARG A 194 -9.57 -25.79 4.96
C ARG A 194 -10.52 -26.74 5.70
N ALA A 195 -11.08 -26.33 6.82
CA ALA A 195 -12.07 -27.11 7.56
C ALA A 195 -13.33 -27.35 6.73
N ARG A 196 -13.88 -26.30 6.09
CA ARG A 196 -15.05 -26.43 5.19
C ARG A 196 -14.77 -27.25 3.94
N SER A 197 -13.55 -27.18 3.40
CA SER A 197 -13.15 -28.02 2.25
C SER A 197 -12.99 -29.47 2.67
N GLY A 198 -12.45 -29.76 3.87
CA GLY A 198 -12.35 -31.08 4.43
C GLY A 198 -13.73 -31.72 4.70
N GLU A 199 -14.66 -30.97 5.28
CA GLU A 199 -16.03 -31.39 5.52
C GLU A 199 -16.82 -31.71 4.21
N ARG A 200 -16.61 -30.89 3.16
CA ARG A 200 -17.21 -31.15 1.84
C ARG A 200 -16.67 -32.41 1.16
N ILE A 201 -15.39 -32.71 1.33
CA ILE A 201 -14.78 -33.94 0.79
C ILE A 201 -15.31 -35.15 1.53
N LEU A 202 -15.43 -35.10 2.86
CA LEU A 202 -16.00 -36.18 3.67
C LEU A 202 -17.48 -36.40 3.38
N ALA A 203 -18.27 -35.33 3.17
CA ALA A 203 -19.69 -35.45 2.82
C ALA A 203 -19.94 -35.96 1.37
N ALA A 204 -18.93 -35.96 0.50
CA ALA A 204 -19.02 -36.50 -0.86
C ALA A 204 -18.61 -37.98 -0.95
N ILE A 205 -18.11 -38.59 0.13
CA ILE A 205 -17.62 -39.97 0.18
C ILE A 205 -18.63 -40.89 0.88
N TYR A 206 -19.65 -40.34 1.55
CA TYR A 206 -20.75 -41.09 2.19
C TYR A 206 -22.09 -40.66 1.57
#